data_1cf16916382b344c06ce3a80b2b063eb
#
_entry.id   1cf16916382b344c06ce3a80b2b063eb
#
_cell.length_a   1.000
_cell.length_b   1.000
_cell.length_c   1.000
_cell.angle_alpha   90.00
_cell.angle_beta   90.00
_cell.angle_gamma   90.00
#
_symmetry.space_group_name_H-M   'P 1'
#
loop_
_entity.id
_entity.type
_entity.pdbx_description
1 polymer ?
#
loop_
_entity_poly.entity_id
_entity_poly.type
_entity_poly.pdbx_seq_one_letter_code
_entity_poly.pdbx_strand_id
1 'polypeptide(L)'
;MSNDQQAAQQEQDARLEKKMKDIKHTLLVMSGKGGVGKSTVAVNIALGLAEKGYEVGILDVDIHGPNIAKMLGIEDRVLEADGNEIEPVEVIPHLKAISLALAGYGHDTPIIWRGPLKMGAIKQFLADVRWGSLDYLIIDSPPGTGDEPLSVCQLIPKMDGAVIVTTPQDVAILDSRKSINFARQLQIPVLGVVENMSGFICPHCEEQVDLFGTGGGERAAEDMGVPFLGRIPMDPRIVKSGDQGRPYIAAVRESPTTDAIREMVNSLEESTKSR
;
A
#
# COMPACT_ATOMS: atom_id res chain seq x y z
N MET A 1 29.03 -12.93 12.83
CA MET A 1 27.75 -13.32 13.47
C MET A 1 28.01 -14.59 14.26
N SER A 2 27.50 -14.71 15.50
CA SER A 2 27.60 -15.94 16.27
C SER A 2 26.72 -17.06 15.66
N ASN A 3 27.05 -18.33 15.93
CA ASN A 3 26.23 -19.47 15.46
C ASN A 3 24.77 -19.34 15.91
N ASP A 4 24.51 -18.81 17.11
CA ASP A 4 23.16 -18.58 17.64
C ASP A 4 22.39 -17.52 16.85
N GLN A 5 23.08 -16.46 16.38
CA GLN A 5 22.45 -15.44 15.52
C GLN A 5 22.10 -15.98 14.15
N GLN A 6 22.93 -16.87 13.59
CA GLN A 6 22.64 -17.52 12.31
C GLN A 6 21.46 -18.48 12.43
N ALA A 7 21.36 -19.26 13.50
CA ALA A 7 20.25 -20.15 13.75
C ALA A 7 18.92 -19.38 13.91
N ALA A 8 18.90 -18.31 14.69
CA ALA A 8 17.72 -17.47 14.87
C ALA A 8 17.26 -16.81 13.55
N GLN A 9 18.22 -16.40 12.70
CA GLN A 9 17.93 -15.84 11.38
C GLN A 9 17.28 -16.88 10.46
N GLN A 10 17.84 -18.09 10.41
CA GLN A 10 17.30 -19.18 9.60
C GLN A 10 15.89 -19.59 10.05
N GLU A 11 15.65 -19.63 11.37
CA GLU A 11 14.32 -19.91 11.90
C GLU A 11 13.30 -18.84 11.52
N GLN A 12 13.66 -17.55 11.58
CA GLN A 12 12.81 -16.45 11.15
C GLN A 12 12.52 -16.52 9.64
N ASP A 13 13.52 -16.85 8.81
CA ASP A 13 13.33 -17.03 7.37
C ASP A 13 12.37 -18.18 7.06
N ALA A 14 12.48 -19.30 7.77
CA ALA A 14 11.58 -20.43 7.61
C ALA A 14 10.12 -20.07 8.03
N ARG A 15 9.96 -19.29 9.12
CA ARG A 15 8.62 -18.79 9.52
C ARG A 15 8.04 -17.87 8.47
N LEU A 16 8.84 -16.94 7.94
CA LEU A 16 8.44 -16.04 6.88
C LEU A 16 7.96 -16.79 5.64
N GLU A 17 8.75 -17.74 5.14
CA GLU A 17 8.36 -18.57 3.99
C GLU A 17 7.06 -19.35 4.23
N LYS A 18 6.88 -19.86 5.44
CA LYS A 18 5.65 -20.57 5.81
C LYS A 18 4.44 -19.63 5.79
N LYS A 19 4.54 -18.45 6.42
CA LYS A 19 3.45 -17.46 6.47
C LYS A 19 3.06 -16.97 5.07
N MET A 20 4.05 -16.74 4.20
CA MET A 20 3.80 -16.28 2.83
C MET A 20 3.10 -17.32 1.95
N LYS A 21 3.15 -18.61 2.28
CA LYS A 21 2.40 -19.66 1.57
C LYS A 21 0.89 -19.59 1.81
N ASP A 22 0.48 -19.03 2.95
CA ASP A 22 -0.93 -18.86 3.31
C ASP A 22 -1.55 -17.57 2.70
N ILE A 23 -0.75 -16.81 1.94
CA ILE A 23 -1.15 -15.60 1.25
C ILE A 23 -1.18 -15.86 -0.25
N LYS A 24 -2.36 -15.69 -0.88
CA LYS A 24 -2.53 -15.99 -2.31
C LYS A 24 -1.84 -14.94 -3.19
N HIS A 25 -2.07 -13.65 -2.89
CA HIS A 25 -1.54 -12.53 -3.67
C HIS A 25 -0.87 -11.50 -2.76
N THR A 26 0.40 -11.21 -3.01
CA THR A 26 1.15 -10.16 -2.32
C THR A 26 1.38 -9.00 -3.29
N LEU A 27 0.77 -7.84 -3.01
CA LEU A 27 0.78 -6.68 -3.88
C LEU A 27 1.51 -5.51 -3.24
N LEU A 28 2.45 -4.93 -3.97
CA LEU A 28 3.19 -3.75 -3.55
C LEU A 28 2.56 -2.48 -4.12
N VAL A 29 2.20 -1.53 -3.27
CA VAL A 29 1.79 -0.19 -3.69
C VAL A 29 2.98 0.74 -3.55
N MET A 30 3.40 1.34 -4.66
CA MET A 30 4.60 2.17 -4.70
C MET A 30 4.39 3.44 -5.52
N SER A 31 5.26 4.41 -5.32
CA SER A 31 5.26 5.67 -6.06
C SER A 31 6.67 6.19 -6.26
N GLY A 32 6.90 6.95 -7.31
CA GLY A 32 8.21 7.53 -7.62
C GLY A 32 8.59 8.70 -6.71
N LYS A 33 7.62 9.33 -6.04
CA LYS A 33 7.83 10.44 -5.09
C LYS A 33 6.76 10.43 -4.00
N GLY A 34 7.02 11.13 -2.90
CA GLY A 34 6.04 11.38 -1.85
C GLY A 34 4.91 12.32 -2.27
N GLY A 35 3.78 12.27 -1.56
CA GLY A 35 2.65 13.20 -1.73
C GLY A 35 1.71 12.91 -2.90
N VAL A 36 1.87 11.80 -3.63
CA VAL A 36 0.96 11.41 -4.73
C VAL A 36 -0.30 10.67 -4.25
N GLY A 37 -0.41 10.39 -2.94
CA GLY A 37 -1.54 9.66 -2.35
C GLY A 37 -1.39 8.14 -2.40
N LYS A 38 -0.16 7.62 -2.39
CA LYS A 38 0.17 6.19 -2.38
C LYS A 38 -0.61 5.44 -1.30
N SER A 39 -0.49 5.86 -0.03
CA SER A 39 -1.16 5.22 1.13
C SER A 39 -2.69 5.33 1.04
N THR A 40 -3.22 6.44 0.50
CA THR A 40 -4.65 6.58 0.21
C THR A 40 -5.12 5.52 -0.77
N VAL A 41 -4.37 5.30 -1.85
CA VAL A 41 -4.68 4.26 -2.84
C VAL A 41 -4.57 2.88 -2.21
N ALA A 42 -3.51 2.60 -1.43
CA ALA A 42 -3.32 1.32 -0.74
C ALA A 42 -4.49 0.97 0.19
N VAL A 43 -4.93 1.94 1.01
CA VAL A 43 -6.10 1.79 1.91
C VAL A 43 -7.37 1.51 1.12
N ASN A 44 -7.63 2.26 0.06
CA ASN A 44 -8.85 2.07 -0.73
C ASN A 44 -8.84 0.75 -1.55
N ILE A 45 -7.67 0.28 -1.99
CA ILE A 45 -7.52 -1.07 -2.58
C ILE A 45 -7.88 -2.13 -1.53
N ALA A 46 -7.29 -2.07 -0.33
CA ALA A 46 -7.53 -3.05 0.72
C ALA A 46 -9.00 -3.10 1.14
N LEU A 47 -9.63 -1.95 1.33
CA LEU A 47 -11.04 -1.84 1.66
C LEU A 47 -11.94 -2.34 0.54
N GLY A 48 -11.67 -1.94 -0.71
CA GLY A 48 -12.48 -2.36 -1.85
C GLY A 48 -12.44 -3.87 -2.07
N LEU A 49 -11.30 -4.52 -1.83
CA LEU A 49 -11.19 -5.98 -1.87
C LEU A 49 -11.92 -6.63 -0.68
N ALA A 50 -11.82 -6.08 0.52
CA ALA A 50 -12.54 -6.57 1.69
C ALA A 50 -14.08 -6.43 1.55
N GLU A 51 -14.58 -5.32 0.96
CA GLU A 51 -16.01 -5.15 0.62
C GLU A 51 -16.53 -6.23 -0.36
N LYS A 52 -15.63 -6.80 -1.18
CA LYS A 52 -15.96 -7.93 -2.08
C LYS A 52 -15.89 -9.30 -1.38
N GLY A 53 -15.55 -9.34 -0.08
CA GLY A 53 -15.48 -10.55 0.74
C GLY A 53 -14.14 -11.29 0.66
N TYR A 54 -13.08 -10.69 0.13
CA TYR A 54 -11.73 -11.26 0.20
C TYR A 54 -11.11 -11.03 1.58
N GLU A 55 -10.38 -12.02 2.09
CA GLU A 55 -9.55 -11.86 3.29
C GLU A 55 -8.30 -11.03 2.94
N VAL A 56 -8.20 -9.84 3.50
CA VAL A 56 -7.20 -8.84 3.13
C VAL A 56 -6.36 -8.44 4.35
N GLY A 57 -5.03 -8.42 4.16
CA GLY A 57 -4.08 -7.76 5.05
C GLY A 57 -3.55 -6.47 4.42
N ILE A 58 -3.36 -5.43 5.21
CA ILE A 58 -2.61 -4.25 4.81
C ILE A 58 -1.42 -4.05 5.75
N LEU A 59 -0.23 -3.95 5.17
CA LEU A 59 1.03 -3.76 5.87
C LEU A 59 1.67 -2.44 5.47
N ASP A 60 1.78 -1.52 6.44
CA ASP A 60 2.44 -0.23 6.28
C ASP A 60 3.92 -0.35 6.64
N VAL A 61 4.78 -0.24 5.65
CA VAL A 61 6.24 -0.24 5.81
C VAL A 61 6.88 1.11 5.47
N ASP A 62 6.08 2.17 5.33
CA ASP A 62 6.57 3.55 5.20
C ASP A 62 6.94 4.12 6.58
N ILE A 63 8.18 3.93 6.95
CA ILE A 63 8.69 4.28 8.29
C ILE A 63 8.73 5.80 8.52
N HIS A 64 8.87 6.58 7.46
CA HIS A 64 8.97 8.04 7.54
C HIS A 64 7.62 8.73 7.69
N GLY A 65 6.55 8.09 7.24
CA GLY A 65 5.20 8.60 7.32
C GLY A 65 4.17 7.46 7.39
N PRO A 66 4.14 6.69 8.50
CA PRO A 66 3.23 5.55 8.63
C PRO A 66 1.79 6.07 8.83
N ASN A 67 1.10 6.35 7.74
CA ASN A 67 -0.21 7.01 7.75
C ASN A 67 -1.39 6.03 7.76
N ILE A 68 -1.16 4.74 7.48
CA ILE A 68 -2.24 3.74 7.38
C ILE A 68 -3.04 3.64 8.67
N ALA A 69 -2.37 3.62 9.84
CA ALA A 69 -3.05 3.55 11.13
C ALA A 69 -4.02 4.72 11.34
N LYS A 70 -3.60 5.94 11.00
CA LYS A 70 -4.44 7.14 11.04
C LYS A 70 -5.62 7.05 10.09
N MET A 71 -5.37 6.70 8.83
CA MET A 71 -6.41 6.60 7.80
C MET A 71 -7.47 5.55 8.11
N LEU A 72 -7.09 4.50 8.85
CA LEU A 72 -7.99 3.42 9.26
C LEU A 72 -8.65 3.66 10.64
N GLY A 73 -8.29 4.73 11.35
CA GLY A 73 -8.81 5.04 12.68
C GLY A 73 -8.38 4.05 13.76
N ILE A 74 -7.20 3.50 13.64
CA ILE A 74 -6.62 2.52 14.56
C ILE A 74 -5.36 3.03 15.26
N GLU A 75 -5.05 4.31 15.15
CA GLU A 75 -3.82 4.92 15.69
C GLU A 75 -3.66 4.77 17.21
N ASP A 76 -4.77 4.68 17.94
CA ASP A 76 -4.79 4.48 19.39
C ASP A 76 -4.70 3.00 19.80
N ARG A 77 -4.64 2.08 18.83
CA ARG A 77 -4.47 0.66 19.11
C ARG A 77 -3.01 0.35 19.37
N VAL A 78 -2.78 -0.61 20.26
CA VAL A 78 -1.44 -1.16 20.53
C VAL A 78 -1.42 -2.58 20.00
N LEU A 79 -0.31 -2.97 19.37
CA LEU A 79 -0.13 -4.34 18.91
C LEU A 79 -0.02 -5.28 20.10
N GLU A 80 -0.87 -6.28 20.13
CA GLU A 80 -0.83 -7.34 21.14
C GLU A 80 0.09 -8.46 20.64
N ALA A 81 0.91 -9.00 21.54
CA ALA A 81 1.78 -10.13 21.24
C ALA A 81 1.43 -11.29 22.18
N ASP A 82 1.25 -12.47 21.61
CA ASP A 82 1.09 -13.73 22.33
C ASP A 82 2.31 -14.63 22.03
N GLY A 83 3.23 -14.68 22.98
CA GLY A 83 4.52 -15.31 22.76
C GLY A 83 5.34 -14.61 21.68
N ASN A 84 5.62 -15.30 20.58
CA ASN A 84 6.37 -14.75 19.44
C ASN A 84 5.45 -14.28 18.28
N GLU A 85 4.14 -14.37 18.44
CA GLU A 85 3.20 -13.95 17.40
C GLU A 85 2.56 -12.60 17.73
N ILE A 86 2.38 -11.77 16.72
CA ILE A 86 1.76 -10.44 16.80
C ILE A 86 0.35 -10.54 16.21
N GLU A 87 -0.65 -10.08 16.96
CA GLU A 87 -2.01 -10.03 16.44
C GLU A 87 -2.18 -8.78 15.56
N PRO A 88 -2.63 -8.93 14.31
CA PRO A 88 -2.98 -7.79 13.48
C PRO A 88 -4.27 -7.14 13.98
N VAL A 89 -4.39 -5.84 13.82
CA VAL A 89 -5.61 -5.11 14.16
C VAL A 89 -6.68 -5.41 13.13
N GLU A 90 -7.81 -5.96 13.55
CA GLU A 90 -9.00 -6.07 12.70
C GLU A 90 -9.68 -4.70 12.59
N VAL A 91 -9.75 -4.17 11.37
CA VAL A 91 -10.29 -2.84 11.05
C VAL A 91 -11.81 -2.92 10.80
N ILE A 92 -12.18 -3.82 9.92
CA ILE A 92 -13.54 -4.20 9.54
C ILE A 92 -13.53 -5.71 9.23
N PRO A 93 -14.69 -6.38 9.11
CA PRO A 93 -14.71 -7.75 8.63
C PRO A 93 -13.89 -7.93 7.35
N HIS A 94 -13.08 -8.96 7.30
CA HIS A 94 -12.17 -9.29 6.19
C HIS A 94 -10.99 -8.33 5.98
N LEU A 95 -10.74 -7.33 6.84
CA LEU A 95 -9.58 -6.46 6.73
C LEU A 95 -8.77 -6.40 8.02
N LYS A 96 -7.53 -6.84 7.95
CA LYS A 96 -6.53 -6.76 9.02
C LYS A 96 -5.44 -5.77 8.66
N ALA A 97 -4.90 -5.04 9.64
CA ALA A 97 -3.87 -4.04 9.43
C ALA A 97 -2.71 -4.16 10.41
N ILE A 98 -1.51 -3.92 9.90
CA ILE A 98 -0.31 -3.68 10.70
C ILE A 98 0.36 -2.41 10.17
N SER A 99 0.78 -1.54 11.07
CA SER A 99 1.59 -0.37 10.77
C SER A 99 2.69 -0.23 11.81
N LEU A 100 3.84 0.28 11.39
CA LEU A 100 4.93 0.64 12.30
C LEU A 100 4.51 1.72 13.32
N ALA A 101 3.50 2.53 13.00
CA ALA A 101 2.92 3.49 13.94
C ALA A 101 2.35 2.81 15.19
N LEU A 102 1.91 1.56 15.11
CA LEU A 102 1.30 0.79 16.21
C LEU A 102 2.33 0.10 17.12
N ALA A 103 3.63 0.22 16.82
CA ALA A 103 4.70 -0.44 17.59
C ALA A 103 5.00 0.22 18.96
N GLY A 104 4.10 1.08 19.48
CA GLY A 104 4.19 1.63 20.84
C GLY A 104 5.10 2.85 21.01
N TYR A 105 5.58 3.44 19.93
CA TYR A 105 6.29 4.71 19.95
C TYR A 105 5.24 5.83 19.86
N GLY A 106 5.07 6.64 20.90
CA GLY A 106 4.04 7.69 20.92
C GLY A 106 4.04 8.59 19.65
N HIS A 107 2.89 9.14 19.30
CA HIS A 107 2.61 9.86 18.04
C HIS A 107 3.62 10.97 17.70
N ASP A 108 4.20 11.63 18.70
CA ASP A 108 5.13 12.75 18.53
C ASP A 108 6.60 12.35 18.73
N THR A 109 6.88 11.06 18.91
CA THR A 109 8.25 10.61 19.13
C THR A 109 8.93 10.35 17.80
N PRO A 110 9.97 11.11 17.42
CA PRO A 110 10.71 10.84 16.20
C PRO A 110 11.43 9.48 16.34
N ILE A 111 11.01 8.53 15.55
CA ILE A 111 11.62 7.20 15.53
C ILE A 111 12.85 7.25 14.63
N ILE A 112 14.03 7.30 15.24
CA ILE A 112 15.30 7.26 14.50
C ILE A 112 15.70 5.79 14.28
N TRP A 113 15.08 5.17 13.29
CA TRP A 113 15.45 3.82 12.89
C TRP A 113 16.70 3.84 12.01
N ARG A 114 17.75 3.16 12.43
CA ARG A 114 18.87 2.85 11.54
C ARG A 114 18.48 1.69 10.63
N GLY A 115 18.97 1.67 9.38
CA GLY A 115 18.61 0.71 8.34
C GLY A 115 18.42 -0.73 8.81
N PRO A 116 19.38 -1.36 9.55
CA PRO A 116 19.23 -2.74 10.02
C PRO A 116 18.04 -2.96 10.96
N LEU A 117 17.68 -1.98 11.81
CA LEU A 117 16.53 -2.08 12.72
C LEU A 117 15.22 -2.00 11.95
N LYS A 118 15.16 -1.13 10.92
CA LYS A 118 14.01 -1.02 10.02
C LYS A 118 13.70 -2.36 9.34
N MET A 119 14.73 -2.95 8.75
CA MET A 119 14.61 -4.24 8.06
C MET A 119 14.20 -5.37 9.01
N GLY A 120 14.74 -5.36 10.24
CA GLY A 120 14.34 -6.29 11.27
C GLY A 120 12.86 -6.21 11.63
N ALA A 121 12.32 -4.99 11.80
CA ALA A 121 10.90 -4.78 12.10
C ALA A 121 9.98 -5.21 10.95
N ILE A 122 10.32 -4.86 9.69
CA ILE A 122 9.54 -5.28 8.52
C ILE A 122 9.54 -6.81 8.42
N LYS A 123 10.70 -7.44 8.58
CA LYS A 123 10.82 -8.90 8.55
C LYS A 123 10.01 -9.54 9.66
N GLN A 124 10.02 -8.94 10.87
CA GLN A 124 9.22 -9.40 11.99
C GLN A 124 7.72 -9.32 11.68
N PHE A 125 7.24 -8.23 11.12
CA PHE A 125 5.83 -8.10 10.74
C PHE A 125 5.41 -9.10 9.66
N LEU A 126 6.28 -9.44 8.75
CA LEU A 126 6.00 -10.47 7.75
C LEU A 126 6.04 -11.89 8.35
N ALA A 127 6.97 -12.16 9.27
CA ALA A 127 7.22 -13.51 9.82
C ALA A 127 6.37 -13.84 11.05
N ASP A 128 6.16 -12.86 11.93
CA ASP A 128 5.61 -13.09 13.28
C ASP A 128 4.15 -12.60 13.41
N VAL A 129 3.58 -11.87 12.44
CA VAL A 129 2.16 -11.50 12.47
C VAL A 129 1.28 -12.70 12.15
N ARG A 130 0.21 -12.88 12.93
CA ARG A 130 -0.80 -13.93 12.74
C ARG A 130 -1.83 -13.50 11.68
N TRP A 131 -1.38 -13.41 10.43
CA TRP A 131 -2.25 -13.01 9.32
C TRP A 131 -3.40 -14.00 9.08
N GLY A 132 -3.18 -15.29 9.32
CA GLY A 132 -4.07 -16.37 8.87
C GLY A 132 -3.98 -16.55 7.35
N SER A 133 -4.98 -17.18 6.76
CA SER A 133 -5.07 -17.27 5.30
C SER A 133 -5.61 -15.98 4.72
N LEU A 134 -4.85 -15.36 3.82
CA LEU A 134 -5.23 -14.14 3.11
C LEU A 134 -5.39 -14.40 1.61
N ASP A 135 -6.42 -13.76 1.02
CA ASP A 135 -6.51 -13.66 -0.44
C ASP A 135 -5.52 -12.60 -0.96
N TYR A 136 -5.39 -11.48 -0.23
CA TYR A 136 -4.50 -10.39 -0.60
C TYR A 136 -3.73 -9.84 0.60
N LEU A 137 -2.43 -9.62 0.43
CA LEU A 137 -1.62 -8.76 1.31
C LEU A 137 -1.19 -7.53 0.53
N ILE A 138 -1.69 -6.36 0.95
CA ILE A 138 -1.35 -5.07 0.36
C ILE A 138 -0.22 -4.45 1.17
N ILE A 139 0.90 -4.14 0.51
CA ILE A 139 2.08 -3.56 1.16
C ILE A 139 2.23 -2.12 0.69
N ASP A 140 2.08 -1.17 1.62
CA ASP A 140 2.33 0.24 1.37
C ASP A 140 3.81 0.55 1.57
N SER A 141 4.55 0.76 0.47
CA SER A 141 6.00 0.92 0.48
C SER A 141 6.43 2.37 0.78
N PRO A 142 7.67 2.60 1.23
CA PRO A 142 8.25 3.94 1.19
C PRO A 142 8.23 4.53 -0.23
N PRO A 143 8.14 5.87 -0.39
CA PRO A 143 8.16 6.51 -1.70
C PRO A 143 9.55 6.45 -2.35
N GLY A 144 9.59 6.52 -3.67
CA GLY A 144 10.83 6.54 -4.46
C GLY A 144 11.30 5.16 -4.91
N THR A 145 12.55 5.13 -5.41
CA THR A 145 13.22 3.94 -5.97
C THR A 145 14.61 3.73 -5.36
N GLY A 146 14.82 4.22 -4.13
CA GLY A 146 16.08 4.12 -3.42
C GLY A 146 16.23 2.84 -2.59
N ASP A 147 17.13 2.89 -1.62
CA ASP A 147 17.50 1.72 -0.80
C ASP A 147 16.35 1.17 0.04
N GLU A 148 15.42 2.03 0.48
CA GLU A 148 14.32 1.59 1.34
C GLU A 148 13.30 0.71 0.59
N PRO A 149 12.70 1.14 -0.55
CA PRO A 149 11.85 0.28 -1.36
C PRO A 149 12.57 -0.98 -1.84
N LEU A 150 13.87 -0.88 -2.20
CA LEU A 150 14.67 -2.03 -2.60
C LEU A 150 14.74 -3.07 -1.49
N SER A 151 15.04 -2.63 -0.27
CA SER A 151 15.16 -3.51 0.88
C SER A 151 13.84 -4.18 1.24
N VAL A 152 12.70 -3.45 1.13
CA VAL A 152 11.36 -4.02 1.29
C VAL A 152 11.13 -5.14 0.28
N CYS A 153 11.42 -4.89 -1.00
CA CYS A 153 11.25 -5.88 -2.06
C CYS A 153 12.13 -7.14 -1.84
N GLN A 154 13.34 -6.97 -1.29
CA GLN A 154 14.25 -8.08 -1.01
C GLN A 154 13.82 -8.95 0.18
N LEU A 155 13.04 -8.40 1.11
CA LEU A 155 12.56 -9.13 2.29
C LEU A 155 11.33 -9.98 1.99
N ILE A 156 10.59 -9.70 0.93
CA ILE A 156 9.36 -10.40 0.58
C ILE A 156 9.68 -11.54 -0.38
N PRO A 157 9.53 -12.82 0.04
CA PRO A 157 9.96 -13.96 -0.77
C PRO A 157 9.23 -14.08 -2.11
N LYS A 158 7.96 -13.67 -2.14
CA LYS A 158 7.12 -13.72 -3.33
C LYS A 158 6.29 -12.44 -3.41
N MET A 159 6.41 -11.76 -4.54
CA MET A 159 5.62 -10.56 -4.85
C MET A 159 4.91 -10.78 -6.18
N ASP A 160 3.58 -10.80 -6.14
CA ASP A 160 2.77 -11.11 -7.32
C ASP A 160 2.61 -9.90 -8.24
N GLY A 161 2.82 -8.69 -7.71
CA GLY A 161 2.88 -7.51 -8.55
C GLY A 161 2.97 -6.19 -7.81
N ALA A 162 3.22 -5.13 -8.59
CA ALA A 162 3.29 -3.75 -8.13
C ALA A 162 2.22 -2.88 -8.77
N VAL A 163 1.56 -2.06 -7.96
CA VAL A 163 0.67 -0.96 -8.36
C VAL A 163 1.46 0.34 -8.25
N ILE A 164 1.56 1.09 -9.35
CA ILE A 164 2.31 2.34 -9.39
C ILE A 164 1.34 3.52 -9.28
N VAL A 165 1.46 4.31 -8.22
CA VAL A 165 0.63 5.49 -7.98
C VAL A 165 1.34 6.75 -8.46
N THR A 166 0.64 7.55 -9.25
CA THR A 166 1.13 8.83 -9.77
C THR A 166 0.06 9.92 -9.69
N THR A 167 0.44 11.16 -9.99
CA THR A 167 -0.48 12.27 -10.31
C THR A 167 -0.27 12.69 -11.76
N PRO A 168 -1.22 13.44 -12.40
CA PRO A 168 -1.13 13.77 -13.82
C PRO A 168 0.06 14.64 -14.25
N GLN A 169 0.73 15.29 -13.29
CA GLN A 169 1.82 16.24 -13.55
C GLN A 169 3.05 15.57 -14.16
N ASP A 170 3.65 16.19 -15.16
CA ASP A 170 4.84 15.66 -15.86
C ASP A 170 5.99 15.28 -14.92
N VAL A 171 6.23 16.08 -13.87
CA VAL A 171 7.27 15.78 -12.87
C VAL A 171 6.96 14.46 -12.14
N ALA A 172 5.70 14.20 -11.80
CA ALA A 172 5.30 12.95 -11.14
C ALA A 172 5.42 11.77 -12.09
N ILE A 173 5.07 11.97 -13.37
CA ILE A 173 5.16 10.97 -14.42
C ILE A 173 6.60 10.50 -14.64
N LEU A 174 7.58 11.42 -14.66
CA LEU A 174 8.99 11.06 -14.77
C LEU A 174 9.43 10.11 -13.65
N ASP A 175 9.02 10.37 -12.42
CA ASP A 175 9.38 9.53 -11.29
C ASP A 175 8.62 8.20 -11.30
N SER A 176 7.37 8.18 -11.77
CA SER A 176 6.58 6.95 -11.91
C SER A 176 7.16 6.02 -12.98
N ARG A 177 7.70 6.57 -14.08
CA ARG A 177 8.45 5.78 -15.09
C ARG A 177 9.69 5.11 -14.48
N LYS A 178 10.39 5.78 -13.54
CA LYS A 178 11.49 5.17 -12.78
C LYS A 178 10.99 4.02 -11.89
N SER A 179 9.82 4.18 -11.24
CA SER A 179 9.22 3.12 -10.42
C SER A 179 8.83 1.90 -11.24
N ILE A 180 8.26 2.08 -12.43
CA ILE A 180 7.97 0.98 -13.37
C ILE A 180 9.25 0.22 -13.73
N ASN A 181 10.33 0.94 -14.08
CA ASN A 181 11.60 0.32 -14.42
C ASN A 181 12.27 -0.35 -13.22
N PHE A 182 12.13 0.22 -12.02
CA PHE A 182 12.59 -0.37 -10.78
C PHE A 182 11.90 -1.73 -10.50
N ALA A 183 10.57 -1.78 -10.61
CA ALA A 183 9.83 -3.03 -10.48
C ALA A 183 10.29 -4.08 -11.50
N ARG A 184 10.50 -3.67 -12.76
CA ARG A 184 11.02 -4.56 -13.83
C ARG A 184 12.41 -5.10 -13.53
N GLN A 185 13.33 -4.27 -13.03
CA GLN A 185 14.68 -4.70 -12.64
C GLN A 185 14.65 -5.74 -11.51
N LEU A 186 13.68 -5.64 -10.61
CA LEU A 186 13.46 -6.61 -9.54
C LEU A 186 12.60 -7.79 -9.96
N GLN A 187 12.24 -7.89 -11.24
CA GLN A 187 11.37 -8.94 -11.78
C GLN A 187 9.98 -8.97 -11.12
N ILE A 188 9.53 -7.84 -10.57
CA ILE A 188 8.19 -7.69 -10.02
C ILE A 188 7.26 -7.28 -11.16
N PRO A 189 6.21 -8.06 -11.45
CA PRO A 189 5.23 -7.69 -12.47
C PRO A 189 4.55 -6.36 -12.13
N VAL A 190 4.44 -5.46 -13.10
CA VAL A 190 3.64 -4.23 -12.92
C VAL A 190 2.20 -4.57 -13.25
N LEU A 191 1.32 -4.52 -12.24
CA LEU A 191 -0.12 -4.77 -12.38
C LEU A 191 -0.81 -3.59 -13.06
N GLY A 192 -0.30 -2.39 -12.83
CA GLY A 192 -0.71 -1.21 -13.56
C GLY A 192 -0.42 0.10 -12.85
N VAL A 193 -0.82 1.17 -13.51
CA VAL A 193 -0.69 2.55 -13.02
C VAL A 193 -2.04 3.07 -12.56
N VAL A 194 -2.06 3.73 -11.40
CA VAL A 194 -3.21 4.50 -10.89
C VAL A 194 -2.87 5.98 -10.96
N GLU A 195 -3.66 6.75 -11.66
CA GLU A 195 -3.56 8.21 -11.69
C GLU A 195 -4.45 8.79 -10.61
N ASN A 196 -3.86 9.24 -9.52
CA ASN A 196 -4.57 9.89 -8.42
C ASN A 196 -4.58 11.41 -8.60
N MET A 197 -5.53 12.10 -7.95
CA MET A 197 -5.72 13.56 -8.06
C MET A 197 -5.94 14.01 -9.52
N SER A 198 -6.67 13.23 -10.29
CA SER A 198 -6.91 13.42 -11.72
C SER A 198 -8.21 14.17 -11.96
N GLY A 199 -8.09 15.49 -12.19
CA GLY A 199 -9.23 16.40 -12.32
C GLY A 199 -9.90 16.68 -10.97
N PHE A 200 -10.67 17.75 -10.93
CA PHE A 200 -11.47 18.19 -9.77
C PHE A 200 -12.83 18.65 -10.25
N ILE A 201 -13.89 18.19 -9.62
CA ILE A 201 -15.24 18.68 -9.89
C ILE A 201 -15.62 19.64 -8.77
N CYS A 202 -15.89 20.89 -9.13
CA CYS A 202 -16.27 21.92 -8.17
C CYS A 202 -17.61 21.56 -7.51
N PRO A 203 -17.69 21.44 -6.17
CA PRO A 203 -18.94 21.06 -5.50
C PRO A 203 -20.02 22.15 -5.51
N HIS A 204 -19.69 23.36 -6.00
CA HIS A 204 -20.62 24.50 -6.05
C HIS A 204 -21.22 24.74 -7.44
N CYS A 205 -20.42 24.58 -8.51
CA CYS A 205 -20.88 24.83 -9.87
C CYS A 205 -20.76 23.64 -10.82
N GLU A 206 -20.28 22.50 -10.30
CA GLU A 206 -20.09 21.24 -11.05
C GLU A 206 -19.12 21.36 -12.24
N GLU A 207 -18.44 22.50 -12.37
CA GLU A 207 -17.43 22.71 -13.40
C GLU A 207 -16.19 21.85 -13.12
N GLN A 208 -15.71 21.15 -14.13
CA GLN A 208 -14.47 20.41 -14.05
C GLN A 208 -13.27 21.34 -14.17
N VAL A 209 -12.36 21.28 -13.22
CA VAL A 209 -11.11 22.05 -13.18
C VAL A 209 -9.92 21.09 -13.14
N ASP A 210 -9.02 21.22 -14.09
CA ASP A 210 -7.82 20.39 -14.18
C ASP A 210 -6.66 21.01 -13.39
N LEU A 211 -6.75 21.00 -12.05
CA LEU A 211 -5.75 21.64 -11.17
C LEU A 211 -4.33 21.07 -11.39
N PHE A 212 -4.21 19.78 -11.61
CA PHE A 212 -2.95 19.09 -11.87
C PHE A 212 -2.87 18.48 -13.28
N GLY A 213 -3.85 18.76 -14.13
CA GLY A 213 -4.05 18.10 -15.42
C GLY A 213 -4.76 16.75 -15.28
N THR A 214 -4.88 16.05 -16.38
CA THR A 214 -5.50 14.71 -16.50
C THR A 214 -4.79 13.87 -17.56
N GLY A 215 -4.81 12.53 -17.42
CA GLY A 215 -4.36 11.58 -18.44
C GLY A 215 -2.84 11.42 -18.58
N GLY A 216 -2.04 12.07 -17.72
CA GLY A 216 -0.58 11.89 -17.75
C GLY A 216 -0.16 10.47 -17.37
N GLY A 217 -0.80 9.90 -16.35
CA GLY A 217 -0.54 8.53 -15.89
C GLY A 217 -0.95 7.48 -16.90
N GLU A 218 -2.08 7.67 -17.58
CA GLU A 218 -2.52 6.77 -18.66
C GLU A 218 -1.54 6.77 -19.83
N ARG A 219 -1.14 7.96 -20.32
CA ARG A 219 -0.11 8.04 -21.37
C ARG A 219 1.21 7.38 -20.96
N ALA A 220 1.63 7.58 -19.68
CA ALA A 220 2.83 6.93 -19.18
C ALA A 220 2.70 5.40 -19.14
N ALA A 221 1.54 4.88 -18.77
CA ALA A 221 1.27 3.44 -18.77
C ALA A 221 1.34 2.89 -20.21
N GLU A 222 0.71 3.57 -21.16
CA GLU A 222 0.73 3.21 -22.59
C GLU A 222 2.16 3.22 -23.14
N ASP A 223 2.90 4.31 -22.97
CA ASP A 223 4.30 4.46 -23.38
C ASP A 223 5.21 3.38 -22.81
N MET A 224 4.95 2.98 -21.56
CA MET A 224 5.75 1.97 -20.86
C MET A 224 5.24 0.55 -21.10
N GLY A 225 4.13 0.36 -21.83
CA GLY A 225 3.54 -0.96 -22.09
C GLY A 225 3.14 -1.69 -20.82
N VAL A 226 2.50 -0.98 -19.87
CA VAL A 226 1.92 -1.54 -18.64
C VAL A 226 0.44 -1.21 -18.57
N PRO A 227 -0.39 -1.99 -17.86
CA PRO A 227 -1.81 -1.68 -17.70
C PRO A 227 -2.05 -0.32 -17.05
N PHE A 228 -3.16 0.32 -17.39
CA PHE A 228 -3.72 1.46 -16.68
C PHE A 228 -4.94 1.00 -15.88
N LEU A 229 -4.90 1.18 -14.54
CA LEU A 229 -5.95 0.66 -13.65
C LEU A 229 -7.11 1.64 -13.47
N GLY A 230 -6.86 2.94 -13.64
CA GLY A 230 -7.90 3.94 -13.52
C GLY A 230 -7.41 5.29 -13.00
N ARG A 231 -8.35 6.25 -12.99
CA ARG A 231 -8.15 7.61 -12.47
C ARG A 231 -9.01 7.82 -11.23
N ILE A 232 -8.42 8.40 -10.20
CA ILE A 232 -9.14 8.81 -9.00
C ILE A 232 -9.21 10.34 -9.02
N PRO A 233 -10.42 10.93 -9.12
CA PRO A 233 -10.59 12.37 -9.09
C PRO A 233 -10.12 12.96 -7.75
N MET A 234 -9.72 14.23 -7.78
CA MET A 234 -9.47 14.96 -6.55
C MET A 234 -10.81 15.24 -5.86
N ASP A 235 -10.94 14.76 -4.63
CA ASP A 235 -12.12 14.95 -3.79
C ASP A 235 -11.68 15.36 -2.38
N PRO A 236 -12.02 16.56 -1.91
CA PRO A 236 -11.65 17.03 -0.56
C PRO A 236 -12.15 16.11 0.56
N ARG A 237 -13.19 15.31 0.30
CA ARG A 237 -13.71 14.36 1.27
C ARG A 237 -12.75 13.19 1.52
N ILE A 238 -11.85 12.87 0.57
CA ILE A 238 -10.79 11.86 0.76
C ILE A 238 -9.88 12.28 1.91
N VAL A 239 -9.41 13.53 1.90
CA VAL A 239 -8.54 14.06 2.96
C VAL A 239 -9.29 14.08 4.28
N LYS A 240 -10.49 14.65 4.30
CA LYS A 240 -11.31 14.76 5.51
C LYS A 240 -11.60 13.38 6.13
N SER A 241 -11.94 12.39 5.33
CA SER A 241 -12.21 11.04 5.84
C SER A 241 -10.96 10.34 6.35
N GLY A 242 -9.83 10.48 5.66
CA GLY A 242 -8.53 9.99 6.14
C GLY A 242 -8.11 10.59 7.48
N ASP A 243 -8.22 11.92 7.64
CA ASP A 243 -7.93 12.63 8.89
C ASP A 243 -8.84 12.19 10.05
N GLN A 244 -10.07 11.79 9.74
CA GLN A 244 -11.05 11.28 10.71
C GLN A 244 -10.93 9.78 11.00
N GLY A 245 -9.97 9.08 10.39
CA GLY A 245 -9.83 7.63 10.53
C GLY A 245 -11.03 6.86 9.95
N ARG A 246 -11.69 7.42 8.93
CA ARG A 246 -12.84 6.83 8.24
C ARG A 246 -12.51 6.68 6.77
N PRO A 247 -12.08 5.50 6.33
CA PRO A 247 -11.67 5.29 4.94
C PRO A 247 -12.74 5.75 3.95
N TYR A 248 -12.31 6.38 2.84
CA TYR A 248 -13.20 7.14 1.96
C TYR A 248 -14.37 6.31 1.40
N ILE A 249 -14.12 5.14 0.84
CA ILE A 249 -15.19 4.31 0.25
C ILE A 249 -16.19 3.78 1.28
N ALA A 250 -15.77 3.62 2.54
CA ALA A 250 -16.67 3.27 3.63
C ALA A 250 -17.50 4.48 4.11
N ALA A 251 -16.90 5.69 4.09
CA ALA A 251 -17.53 6.93 4.54
C ALA A 251 -18.45 7.55 3.48
N VAL A 252 -18.11 7.43 2.20
CA VAL A 252 -18.82 8.00 1.06
C VAL A 252 -19.18 6.88 0.08
N ARG A 253 -20.37 6.30 0.28
CA ARG A 253 -20.79 5.10 -0.47
C ARG A 253 -21.14 5.36 -1.92
N GLU A 254 -21.58 6.57 -2.24
CA GLU A 254 -22.07 6.95 -3.58
C GLU A 254 -21.42 8.29 -3.97
N SER A 255 -20.55 8.26 -4.95
CA SER A 255 -19.99 9.43 -5.60
C SER A 255 -19.17 9.00 -6.83
N PRO A 256 -18.93 9.90 -7.79
CA PRO A 256 -18.05 9.61 -8.93
C PRO A 256 -16.66 9.11 -8.51
N THR A 257 -16.14 9.64 -7.40
CA THR A 257 -14.85 9.21 -6.85
C THR A 257 -14.90 7.80 -6.25
N THR A 258 -16.00 7.45 -5.56
CA THR A 258 -16.22 6.08 -5.05
C THR A 258 -16.31 5.07 -6.19
N ASP A 259 -17.04 5.43 -7.25
CA ASP A 259 -17.19 4.58 -8.43
C ASP A 259 -15.84 4.38 -9.12
N ALA A 260 -15.07 5.46 -9.31
CA ALA A 260 -13.72 5.39 -9.89
C ALA A 260 -12.77 4.50 -9.06
N ILE A 261 -12.83 4.57 -7.73
CA ILE A 261 -12.04 3.68 -6.85
C ILE A 261 -12.49 2.22 -7.02
N ARG A 262 -13.79 1.95 -7.06
CA ARG A 262 -14.31 0.58 -7.25
C ARG A 262 -13.94 0.01 -8.61
N GLU A 263 -14.00 0.81 -9.66
CA GLU A 263 -13.55 0.41 -11.01
C GLU A 263 -12.04 0.10 -11.02
N MET A 264 -11.23 0.92 -10.38
CA MET A 264 -9.79 0.68 -10.21
C MET A 264 -9.52 -0.63 -9.47
N VAL A 265 -10.26 -0.93 -8.40
CA VAL A 265 -10.15 -2.20 -7.66
C VAL A 265 -10.58 -3.39 -8.53
N ASN A 266 -11.62 -3.25 -9.35
CA ASN A 266 -12.04 -4.29 -10.30
C ASN A 266 -10.94 -4.57 -11.34
N SER A 267 -10.36 -3.52 -11.93
CA SER A 267 -9.26 -3.63 -12.89
C SER A 267 -8.04 -4.32 -12.27
N LEU A 268 -7.74 -4.01 -11.01
CA LEU A 268 -6.64 -4.64 -10.26
C LEU A 268 -6.91 -6.14 -10.03
N GLU A 269 -8.13 -6.49 -9.61
CA GLU A 269 -8.54 -7.88 -9.40
C GLU A 269 -8.42 -8.69 -10.69
N GLU A 270 -8.88 -8.16 -11.82
CA GLU A 270 -8.73 -8.81 -13.13
C GLU A 270 -7.26 -9.01 -13.50
N SER A 271 -6.41 -8.00 -13.26
CA SER A 271 -4.97 -8.07 -13.51
C SER A 271 -4.26 -9.12 -12.65
N THR A 272 -4.76 -9.40 -11.45
CA THR A 272 -4.22 -10.46 -10.59
C THR A 272 -4.68 -11.85 -10.99
N LYS A 273 -5.94 -12.01 -11.42
CA LYS A 273 -6.51 -13.31 -11.84
C LYS A 273 -5.97 -13.81 -13.19
N SER A 274 -5.52 -12.91 -14.04
CA SER A 274 -5.00 -13.25 -15.37
C SER A 274 -3.56 -13.78 -15.37
N ARG A 275 -2.95 -13.92 -14.20
CA ARG A 275 -1.55 -14.35 -13.99
C ARG A 275 -1.48 -15.62 -13.16
#